data_b80798f57de344d725996394dca421c2
#
_entry.id   b80798f57de344d725996394dca421c2
#
_cell.length_a   1.000
_cell.length_b   1.000
_cell.length_c   1.000
_cell.angle_alpha   90.00
_cell.angle_beta   90.00
_cell.angle_gamma   90.00
#
_symmetry.space_group_name_H-M   'P 1'
#
loop_
_entity.id
_entity.type
_entity.pdbx_description
1 polymer ?
#
loop_
_entity_poly.entity_id
_entity_poly.type
_entity_poly.pdbx_seq_one_letter_code
_entity_poly.pdbx_strand_id
1 'polypeptide(L)'
;MKVLLVNGSPKANGNTARALAEVAEQLNAEGIDTEVFQLGAKPIRDCIGCGQCGKLGGRCTFDDDVVNELIAAAKRADGFVFGSPVYYAHPSGRILSALDRAFYAGGHAFAHKPGAAVAVARRGGTSTTFDVLNKYFTIKQMPVVASTYWNNVFGRVPGDADGDAEGLATMRNIGKNMAWLLRCIEAGQAAGINAPEADRATTNFIR
;
A
#
# COMPACT_ATOMS: atom_id res chain seq x y z
N MET A 1 5.36 -4.04 -16.28
CA MET A 1 5.17 -4.05 -14.80
C MET A 1 4.03 -3.13 -14.42
N LYS A 2 3.32 -3.41 -13.31
CA LYS A 2 2.17 -2.62 -12.84
C LYS A 2 2.27 -2.33 -11.34
N VAL A 3 2.00 -1.10 -10.91
CA VAL A 3 1.91 -0.71 -9.49
C VAL A 3 0.44 -0.42 -9.13
N LEU A 4 -0.03 -1.03 -8.04
CA LEU A 4 -1.35 -0.80 -7.47
C LEU A 4 -1.25 0.28 -6.37
N LEU A 5 -1.94 1.40 -6.57
CA LEU A 5 -2.01 2.49 -5.60
C LEU A 5 -3.36 2.43 -4.88
N VAL A 6 -3.37 2.20 -3.57
CA VAL A 6 -4.60 2.07 -2.78
C VAL A 6 -4.90 3.38 -2.07
N ASN A 7 -6.01 4.01 -2.42
CA ASN A 7 -6.49 5.23 -1.76
C ASN A 7 -7.36 4.88 -0.55
N GLY A 8 -6.79 5.05 0.65
CA GLY A 8 -7.45 4.84 1.94
C GLY A 8 -8.35 6.00 2.39
N SER A 9 -8.45 7.06 1.59
CA SER A 9 -9.40 8.15 1.84
C SER A 9 -10.80 7.80 1.33
N PRO A 10 -11.88 8.17 2.03
CA PRO A 10 -13.23 8.08 1.49
C PRO A 10 -13.47 9.03 0.31
N LYS A 11 -12.61 10.04 0.15
CA LYS A 11 -12.71 11.07 -0.91
C LYS A 11 -11.85 10.66 -2.11
N ALA A 12 -12.49 10.48 -3.26
CA ALA A 12 -11.79 10.14 -4.51
C ALA A 12 -10.88 11.28 -5.02
N ASN A 13 -11.21 12.53 -4.72
CA ASN A 13 -10.52 13.73 -5.20
C ASN A 13 -9.96 14.57 -4.04
N GLY A 14 -9.49 13.92 -2.96
CA GLY A 14 -8.87 14.60 -1.81
C GLY A 14 -7.34 14.65 -1.92
N ASN A 15 -6.69 15.24 -0.92
CA ASN A 15 -5.23 15.36 -0.89
C ASN A 15 -4.51 14.02 -0.93
N THR A 16 -5.10 12.93 -0.39
CA THR A 16 -4.53 11.57 -0.53
C THR A 16 -4.54 11.11 -1.98
N ALA A 17 -5.64 11.35 -2.71
CA ALA A 17 -5.72 11.05 -4.13
C ALA A 17 -4.69 11.85 -4.93
N ARG A 18 -4.51 13.15 -4.61
CA ARG A 18 -3.50 14.01 -5.26
C ARG A 18 -2.08 13.50 -5.02
N ALA A 19 -1.76 13.11 -3.80
CA ALA A 19 -0.44 12.53 -3.48
C ALA A 19 -0.18 11.23 -4.27
N LEU A 20 -1.17 10.35 -4.33
CA LEU A 20 -1.07 9.10 -5.11
C LEU A 20 -0.99 9.36 -6.62
N ALA A 21 -1.70 10.38 -7.12
CA ALA A 21 -1.63 10.77 -8.53
C ALA A 21 -0.20 11.22 -8.91
N GLU A 22 0.48 11.99 -8.05
CA GLU A 22 1.86 12.40 -8.29
C GLU A 22 2.82 11.20 -8.38
N VAL A 23 2.63 10.18 -7.53
CA VAL A 23 3.39 8.93 -7.62
C VAL A 23 3.08 8.21 -8.92
N ALA A 24 1.79 8.12 -9.30
CA ALA A 24 1.34 7.43 -10.52
C ALA A 24 1.87 8.13 -11.78
N GLU A 25 1.81 9.46 -11.85
CA GLU A 25 2.35 10.24 -12.95
C GLU A 25 3.85 9.98 -13.16
N GLN A 26 4.62 9.94 -12.05
CA GLN A 26 6.04 9.64 -12.14
C GLN A 26 6.31 8.19 -12.56
N LEU A 27 5.55 7.21 -12.04
CA LEU A 27 5.66 5.81 -12.46
C LEU A 27 5.36 5.63 -13.95
N ASN A 28 4.29 6.28 -14.43
CA ASN A 28 3.91 6.24 -15.84
C ASN A 28 4.98 6.88 -16.73
N ALA A 29 5.60 7.99 -16.28
CA ALA A 29 6.73 8.61 -16.98
C ALA A 29 7.96 7.68 -17.06
N GLU A 30 8.10 6.77 -16.08
CA GLU A 30 9.13 5.72 -16.06
C GLU A 30 8.71 4.46 -16.85
N GLY A 31 7.54 4.44 -17.51
CA GLY A 31 7.05 3.30 -18.28
C GLY A 31 6.47 2.16 -17.42
N ILE A 32 6.09 2.44 -16.19
CA ILE A 32 5.43 1.50 -15.28
C ILE A 32 3.93 1.80 -15.26
N ASP A 33 3.10 0.82 -15.60
CA ASP A 33 1.65 0.97 -15.55
C ASP A 33 1.15 1.18 -14.12
N THR A 34 0.09 1.95 -13.96
CA THR A 34 -0.51 2.21 -12.66
C THR A 34 -2.01 1.92 -12.63
N GLU A 35 -2.48 1.44 -11.48
CA GLU A 35 -3.90 1.25 -11.22
C GLU A 35 -4.22 1.85 -9.84
N VAL A 36 -5.15 2.81 -9.80
CA VAL A 36 -5.60 3.41 -8.53
C VAL A 36 -6.83 2.67 -8.04
N PHE A 37 -6.73 2.02 -6.89
CA PHE A 37 -7.82 1.34 -6.21
C PHE A 37 -8.40 2.23 -5.12
N GLN A 38 -9.63 2.70 -5.32
CA GLN A 38 -10.35 3.55 -4.39
C GLN A 38 -11.14 2.70 -3.39
N LEU A 39 -10.83 2.79 -2.08
CA LEU A 39 -11.62 2.08 -1.05
C LEU A 39 -13.04 2.65 -0.87
N GLY A 40 -13.28 3.87 -1.32
CA GLY A 40 -14.60 4.49 -1.31
C GLY A 40 -15.10 4.88 0.08
N ALA A 41 -16.37 5.24 0.19
CA ALA A 41 -17.00 5.71 1.42
C ALA A 41 -17.91 4.65 2.09
N LYS A 42 -18.20 3.53 1.43
CA LYS A 42 -19.02 2.46 2.00
C LYS A 42 -18.30 1.79 3.18
N PRO A 43 -19.00 1.24 4.17
CA PRO A 43 -18.38 0.51 5.26
C PRO A 43 -17.48 -0.62 4.76
N ILE A 44 -16.35 -0.83 5.43
CA ILE A 44 -15.46 -1.98 5.24
C ILE A 44 -15.39 -2.67 6.59
N ARG A 45 -15.72 -3.97 6.62
CA ARG A 45 -15.64 -4.79 7.83
C ARG A 45 -14.18 -5.00 8.24
N ASP A 46 -13.93 -5.06 9.52
CA ASP A 46 -12.66 -5.50 10.09
C ASP A 46 -12.47 -7.02 9.97
N CYS A 47 -11.28 -7.50 10.26
CA CYS A 47 -10.97 -8.92 10.30
C CYS A 47 -11.43 -9.52 11.65
N ILE A 48 -12.30 -10.53 11.60
CA ILE A 48 -12.80 -11.23 12.80
C ILE A 48 -11.96 -12.48 13.16
N GLY A 49 -10.84 -12.72 12.50
CA GLY A 49 -9.95 -13.85 12.79
C GLY A 49 -10.56 -15.24 12.54
N CYS A 50 -11.59 -15.38 11.70
CA CYS A 50 -12.33 -16.62 11.50
C CYS A 50 -11.55 -17.76 10.82
N GLY A 51 -10.37 -17.49 10.24
CA GLY A 51 -9.52 -18.48 9.59
C GLY A 51 -10.04 -19.10 8.29
N GLN A 52 -11.21 -18.66 7.79
CA GLN A 52 -11.83 -19.26 6.58
C GLN A 52 -11.06 -18.98 5.29
N CYS A 53 -10.25 -17.92 5.24
CA CYS A 53 -9.51 -17.54 4.04
C CYS A 53 -8.57 -18.65 3.53
N GLY A 54 -8.01 -19.48 4.41
CA GLY A 54 -7.21 -20.65 4.00
C GLY A 54 -8.02 -21.69 3.21
N LYS A 55 -9.31 -21.86 3.54
CA LYS A 55 -10.24 -22.78 2.84
C LYS A 55 -10.81 -22.17 1.56
N LEU A 56 -10.82 -20.85 1.45
CA LEU A 56 -11.37 -20.09 0.34
C LEU A 56 -10.32 -19.70 -0.73
N GLY A 57 -9.16 -20.36 -0.74
CA GLY A 57 -8.12 -20.10 -1.74
C GLY A 57 -7.56 -18.68 -1.70
N GLY A 58 -7.45 -18.10 -0.51
CA GLY A 58 -6.90 -16.75 -0.37
C GLY A 58 -7.91 -15.62 -0.62
N ARG A 59 -9.19 -15.88 -0.41
CA ARG A 59 -10.28 -14.90 -0.37
C ARG A 59 -10.78 -14.70 1.06
N CYS A 60 -11.25 -13.49 1.36
CA CYS A 60 -11.96 -13.26 2.61
C CYS A 60 -13.39 -13.84 2.53
N THR A 61 -13.93 -14.31 3.66
CA THR A 61 -15.29 -14.81 3.75
C THR A 61 -16.35 -13.71 3.55
N PHE A 62 -16.03 -12.47 3.91
CA PHE A 62 -16.90 -11.33 3.65
C PHE A 62 -16.76 -10.88 2.19
N ASP A 63 -17.87 -10.80 1.48
CA ASP A 63 -17.93 -10.46 0.05
C ASP A 63 -18.90 -9.29 -0.23
N ASP A 64 -19.24 -8.54 0.83
CA ASP A 64 -20.17 -7.41 0.80
C ASP A 64 -19.43 -6.04 0.78
N ASP A 65 -18.11 -6.06 0.57
CA ASP A 65 -17.28 -4.88 0.42
C ASP A 65 -16.11 -5.12 -0.58
N VAL A 66 -15.27 -4.10 -0.77
CA VAL A 66 -14.24 -4.07 -1.82
C VAL A 66 -12.99 -4.93 -1.54
N VAL A 67 -12.89 -5.62 -0.40
CA VAL A 67 -11.61 -6.28 0.00
C VAL A 67 -11.24 -7.44 -0.92
N ASN A 68 -12.20 -8.25 -1.35
CA ASN A 68 -11.91 -9.33 -2.29
C ASN A 68 -11.52 -8.82 -3.69
N GLU A 69 -12.05 -7.66 -4.11
CA GLU A 69 -11.63 -6.97 -5.33
C GLU A 69 -10.19 -6.45 -5.19
N LEU A 70 -9.85 -5.87 -4.02
CA LEU A 70 -8.48 -5.45 -3.72
C LEU A 70 -7.49 -6.62 -3.78
N ILE A 71 -7.84 -7.78 -3.20
CA ILE A 71 -7.01 -8.99 -3.28
C ILE A 71 -6.83 -9.43 -4.75
N ALA A 72 -7.89 -9.38 -5.54
CA ALA A 72 -7.81 -9.73 -6.95
C ALA A 72 -6.93 -8.76 -7.75
N ALA A 73 -7.00 -7.46 -7.47
CA ALA A 73 -6.13 -6.44 -8.06
C ALA A 73 -4.66 -6.66 -7.64
N ALA A 74 -4.40 -6.96 -6.35
CA ALA A 74 -3.07 -7.22 -5.83
C ALA A 74 -2.36 -8.41 -6.51
N LYS A 75 -3.10 -9.44 -6.91
CA LYS A 75 -2.53 -10.59 -7.66
C LYS A 75 -1.92 -10.19 -9.01
N ARG A 76 -2.40 -9.09 -9.61
CA ARG A 76 -1.95 -8.60 -10.93
C ARG A 76 -0.90 -7.49 -10.84
N ALA A 77 -0.56 -7.05 -9.64
CA ALA A 77 0.39 -5.96 -9.41
C ALA A 77 1.79 -6.51 -9.09
N ASP A 78 2.80 -5.76 -9.47
CA ASP A 78 4.22 -6.01 -9.19
C ASP A 78 4.76 -5.15 -8.06
N GLY A 79 4.05 -4.07 -7.69
CA GLY A 79 4.39 -3.17 -6.59
C GLY A 79 3.16 -2.47 -6.02
N PHE A 80 3.31 -1.83 -4.85
CA PHE A 80 2.19 -1.27 -4.10
C PHE A 80 2.51 0.09 -3.52
N VAL A 81 1.51 0.99 -3.53
CA VAL A 81 1.56 2.25 -2.77
C VAL A 81 0.28 2.39 -1.96
N PHE A 82 0.40 2.46 -0.63
CA PHE A 82 -0.75 2.62 0.26
C PHE A 82 -0.81 4.04 0.79
N GLY A 83 -1.81 4.81 0.33
CA GLY A 83 -2.05 6.18 0.76
C GLY A 83 -3.17 6.28 1.79
N SER A 84 -2.92 6.95 2.91
CA SER A 84 -3.91 7.17 3.94
C SER A 84 -3.99 8.63 4.40
N PRO A 85 -5.19 9.17 4.60
CA PRO A 85 -5.33 10.36 5.42
C PRO A 85 -5.00 10.02 6.88
N VAL A 86 -4.48 11.00 7.61
CA VAL A 86 -4.20 10.88 9.04
C VAL A 86 -5.43 11.24 9.85
N TYR A 87 -5.93 10.30 10.66
CA TYR A 87 -6.99 10.50 11.62
C TYR A 87 -6.49 10.13 13.02
N TYR A 88 -6.53 11.07 13.96
CA TYR A 88 -6.05 10.87 15.33
C TYR A 88 -4.61 10.33 15.38
N ALA A 89 -3.71 10.91 14.57
CA ALA A 89 -2.31 10.50 14.40
C ALA A 89 -2.14 9.02 13.96
N HIS A 90 -3.09 8.48 13.19
CA HIS A 90 -3.13 7.09 12.76
C HIS A 90 -3.67 6.98 11.32
N PRO A 91 -3.40 5.89 10.58
CA PRO A 91 -4.07 5.65 9.31
C PRO A 91 -5.60 5.59 9.49
N SER A 92 -6.36 5.88 8.45
CA SER A 92 -7.81 5.74 8.51
C SER A 92 -8.19 4.29 8.88
N GLY A 93 -9.18 4.09 9.74
CA GLY A 93 -9.67 2.75 10.08
C GLY A 93 -10.09 1.94 8.85
N ARG A 94 -10.53 2.63 7.80
CA ARG A 94 -10.89 2.04 6.52
C ARG A 94 -9.73 1.30 5.86
N ILE A 95 -8.56 1.94 5.73
CA ILE A 95 -7.40 1.29 5.11
C ILE A 95 -6.89 0.15 5.98
N LEU A 96 -6.93 0.30 7.29
CA LEU A 96 -6.51 -0.77 8.22
C LEU A 96 -7.42 -1.99 8.08
N SER A 97 -8.74 -1.83 8.14
CA SER A 97 -9.68 -2.94 7.94
C SER A 97 -9.49 -3.64 6.60
N ALA A 98 -9.25 -2.86 5.53
CA ALA A 98 -8.99 -3.42 4.21
C ALA A 98 -7.67 -4.19 4.16
N LEU A 99 -6.58 -3.62 4.68
CA LEU A 99 -5.25 -4.25 4.66
C LEU A 99 -5.16 -5.46 5.59
N ASP A 100 -5.74 -5.42 6.80
CA ASP A 100 -5.79 -6.56 7.71
C ASP A 100 -6.38 -7.79 7.00
N ARG A 101 -7.51 -7.61 6.32
CA ARG A 101 -8.17 -8.70 5.61
C ARG A 101 -7.43 -9.09 4.33
N ALA A 102 -6.95 -8.14 3.55
CA ALA A 102 -6.22 -8.41 2.32
C ALA A 102 -4.91 -9.15 2.58
N PHE A 103 -4.13 -8.73 3.57
CA PHE A 103 -2.87 -9.37 3.93
C PHE A 103 -3.05 -10.71 4.63
N TYR A 104 -4.13 -10.88 5.42
CA TYR A 104 -4.42 -12.15 6.06
C TYR A 104 -4.91 -13.19 5.06
N ALA A 105 -5.82 -12.82 4.16
CA ALA A 105 -6.39 -13.72 3.16
C ALA A 105 -5.48 -13.90 1.93
N GLY A 106 -5.03 -12.80 1.34
CA GLY A 106 -4.31 -12.76 0.07
C GLY A 106 -2.81 -12.46 0.20
N GLY A 107 -2.20 -12.68 1.37
CA GLY A 107 -0.83 -12.23 1.67
C GLY A 107 0.25 -12.69 0.70
N HIS A 108 0.05 -13.83 0.01
CA HIS A 108 0.97 -14.31 -1.03
C HIS A 108 1.02 -13.39 -2.27
N ALA A 109 -0.04 -12.60 -2.52
CA ALA A 109 -0.07 -11.65 -3.62
C ALA A 109 0.86 -10.45 -3.42
N PHE A 110 1.27 -10.20 -2.18
CA PHE A 110 2.10 -9.06 -1.78
C PHE A 110 3.57 -9.45 -1.56
N ALA A 111 3.84 -10.71 -1.16
CA ALA A 111 5.16 -11.15 -0.72
C ALA A 111 6.26 -10.84 -1.75
N HIS A 112 7.39 -10.31 -1.26
CA HIS A 112 8.59 -9.94 -2.00
C HIS A 112 8.41 -8.84 -3.08
N LYS A 113 7.21 -8.26 -3.22
CA LYS A 113 6.97 -7.13 -4.11
C LYS A 113 7.23 -5.81 -3.38
N PRO A 114 7.80 -4.79 -4.03
CA PRO A 114 8.10 -3.52 -3.37
C PRO A 114 6.82 -2.77 -2.95
N GLY A 115 6.90 -2.09 -1.81
CA GLY A 115 5.80 -1.32 -1.26
C GLY A 115 6.22 0.04 -0.71
N ALA A 116 5.37 1.06 -0.82
CA ALA A 116 5.54 2.36 -0.21
C ALA A 116 4.28 2.79 0.54
N ALA A 117 4.46 3.40 1.72
CA ALA A 117 3.40 4.06 2.47
C ALA A 117 3.40 5.55 2.18
N VAL A 118 2.23 6.17 2.12
CA VAL A 118 2.02 7.62 1.96
C VAL A 118 1.06 8.12 3.03
N ALA A 119 1.49 9.05 3.86
CA ALA A 119 0.68 9.67 4.90
C ALA A 119 0.30 11.10 4.52
N VAL A 120 -1.00 11.41 4.55
CA VAL A 120 -1.51 12.74 4.18
C VAL A 120 -2.24 13.37 5.35
N ALA A 121 -1.76 14.51 5.84
CA ALA A 121 -2.29 15.17 7.01
C ALA A 121 -2.48 16.68 6.80
N ARG A 122 -3.35 17.25 7.61
CA ARG A 122 -3.38 18.71 7.76
C ARG A 122 -2.11 19.22 8.47
N ARG A 123 -1.60 18.48 9.48
CA ARG A 123 -0.51 18.94 10.35
C ARG A 123 0.30 17.79 10.93
N GLY A 124 -0.10 17.21 12.07
CA GLY A 124 0.65 16.19 12.79
C GLY A 124 0.16 14.77 12.56
N GLY A 125 0.95 13.77 13.00
CA GLY A 125 0.58 12.37 13.00
C GLY A 125 0.98 11.58 11.76
N THR A 126 1.73 12.18 10.84
CA THR A 126 2.20 11.50 9.62
C THR A 126 3.19 10.39 9.91
N SER A 127 4.16 10.60 10.82
CA SER A 127 5.17 9.59 11.17
C SER A 127 4.53 8.31 11.70
N THR A 128 3.60 8.42 12.66
CA THR A 128 2.90 7.25 13.21
C THR A 128 2.07 6.54 12.13
N THR A 129 1.39 7.31 11.27
CA THR A 129 0.63 6.73 10.14
C THR A 129 1.54 5.96 9.19
N PHE A 130 2.68 6.55 8.83
CA PHE A 130 3.69 5.93 7.99
C PHE A 130 4.23 4.63 8.61
N ASP A 131 4.58 4.64 9.89
CA ASP A 131 5.10 3.47 10.61
C ASP A 131 4.09 2.31 10.65
N VAL A 132 2.81 2.61 10.90
CA VAL A 132 1.76 1.59 10.92
C VAL A 132 1.60 0.93 9.56
N LEU A 133 1.57 1.70 8.46
CA LEU A 133 1.45 1.15 7.11
C LEU A 133 2.66 0.32 6.71
N ASN A 134 3.88 0.71 7.11
CA ASN A 134 5.09 -0.04 6.81
C ASN A 134 5.14 -1.44 7.46
N LYS A 135 4.39 -1.67 8.56
CA LYS A 135 4.30 -2.99 9.18
C LYS A 135 3.68 -4.06 8.27
N TYR A 136 2.76 -3.66 7.38
CA TYR A 136 2.20 -4.58 6.39
C TYR A 136 3.26 -5.05 5.39
N PHE A 137 4.14 -4.15 4.98
CA PHE A 137 5.23 -4.51 4.07
C PHE A 137 6.24 -5.45 4.74
N THR A 138 6.70 -5.09 5.93
CA THR A 138 7.74 -5.85 6.63
C THR A 138 7.31 -7.26 6.98
N ILE A 139 6.06 -7.49 7.42
CA ILE A 139 5.56 -8.83 7.76
C ILE A 139 5.44 -9.74 6.52
N LYS A 140 5.41 -9.20 5.32
CA LYS A 140 5.33 -9.95 4.06
C LYS A 140 6.64 -9.94 3.27
N GLN A 141 7.76 -9.63 3.91
CA GLN A 141 9.09 -9.62 3.29
C GLN A 141 9.13 -8.72 2.03
N MET A 142 8.34 -7.64 2.05
CA MET A 142 8.29 -6.68 0.96
C MET A 142 9.41 -5.65 1.13
N PRO A 143 10.21 -5.38 0.10
CA PRO A 143 11.12 -4.24 0.12
C PRO A 143 10.34 -2.92 0.31
N VAL A 144 10.69 -2.15 1.33
CA VAL A 144 10.09 -0.84 1.57
C VAL A 144 10.77 0.21 0.71
N VAL A 145 10.00 0.88 -0.13
CA VAL A 145 10.51 1.93 -1.01
C VAL A 145 10.52 3.26 -0.28
N ALA A 146 11.72 3.80 -0.10
CA ALA A 146 11.95 5.10 0.48
C ALA A 146 11.90 6.21 -0.58
N SER A 147 11.81 7.46 -0.11
CA SER A 147 12.02 8.69 -0.89
C SER A 147 13.20 9.48 -0.32
N THR A 148 13.15 10.80 -0.46
CA THR A 148 14.16 11.72 0.10
C THR A 148 13.84 12.18 1.52
N TYR A 149 12.64 11.89 2.00
CA TYR A 149 12.14 12.15 3.36
C TYR A 149 11.10 11.10 3.72
N TRP A 150 10.45 11.16 4.91
CA TRP A 150 9.26 10.36 5.17
C TRP A 150 8.17 10.74 4.19
N ASN A 151 7.44 9.76 3.68
CA ASN A 151 6.49 9.92 2.58
C ASN A 151 5.22 10.67 3.04
N ASN A 152 5.35 11.95 3.29
CA ASN A 152 4.31 12.82 3.82
C ASN A 152 3.86 13.85 2.77
N VAL A 153 2.57 14.16 2.77
CA VAL A 153 2.00 15.31 2.06
C VAL A 153 1.05 16.04 3.00
N PHE A 154 1.05 17.36 2.96
CA PHE A 154 0.22 18.19 3.80
C PHE A 154 -0.89 18.90 3.02
N GLY A 155 -2.08 18.94 3.62
CA GLY A 155 -3.25 19.62 3.08
C GLY A 155 -4.48 19.37 3.94
N ARG A 156 -5.35 20.38 4.09
CA ARG A 156 -6.59 20.32 4.87
C ARG A 156 -7.81 20.09 3.99
N VAL A 157 -7.97 20.92 2.98
CA VAL A 157 -9.08 20.83 2.02
C VAL A 157 -8.57 20.31 0.67
N PRO A 158 -9.44 19.76 -0.18
CA PRO A 158 -9.01 19.33 -1.52
C PRO A 158 -8.33 20.48 -2.28
N GLY A 159 -7.17 20.18 -2.88
CA GLY A 159 -6.32 21.16 -3.58
C GLY A 159 -5.16 21.70 -2.74
N ASP A 160 -5.20 21.66 -1.42
CA ASP A 160 -4.11 22.18 -0.58
C ASP A 160 -2.77 21.46 -0.84
N ALA A 161 -2.82 20.18 -1.17
CA ALA A 161 -1.62 19.37 -1.46
C ALA A 161 -0.82 19.92 -2.66
N ASP A 162 -1.43 20.65 -3.57
CA ASP A 162 -0.73 21.27 -4.70
C ASP A 162 0.25 22.37 -4.23
N GLY A 163 0.01 22.96 -3.06
CA GLY A 163 0.89 23.93 -2.42
C GLY A 163 2.06 23.29 -1.65
N ASP A 164 2.05 21.98 -1.41
CA ASP A 164 3.11 21.25 -0.72
C ASP A 164 4.19 20.76 -1.71
N ALA A 165 5.03 21.68 -2.15
CA ALA A 165 6.06 21.39 -3.14
C ALA A 165 7.06 20.31 -2.69
N GLU A 166 7.41 20.27 -1.39
CA GLU A 166 8.30 19.26 -0.81
C GLU A 166 7.62 17.89 -0.76
N GLY A 167 6.37 17.83 -0.29
CA GLY A 167 5.58 16.61 -0.27
C GLY A 167 5.39 16.02 -1.66
N LEU A 168 5.06 16.84 -2.67
CA LEU A 168 4.94 16.37 -4.05
C LEU A 168 6.28 15.92 -4.64
N ALA A 169 7.39 16.60 -4.34
CA ALA A 169 8.72 16.14 -4.73
C ALA A 169 9.06 14.77 -4.09
N THR A 170 8.68 14.58 -2.83
CA THR A 170 8.80 13.30 -2.12
C THR A 170 8.00 12.20 -2.82
N MET A 171 6.77 12.49 -3.28
CA MET A 171 5.94 11.54 -4.04
C MET A 171 6.59 11.16 -5.39
N ARG A 172 7.14 12.13 -6.14
CA ARG A 172 7.90 11.83 -7.37
C ARG A 172 9.09 10.92 -7.09
N ASN A 173 9.80 11.13 -5.99
CA ASN A 173 10.94 10.29 -5.63
C ASN A 173 10.53 8.86 -5.23
N ILE A 174 9.34 8.65 -4.64
CA ILE A 174 8.76 7.31 -4.50
C ILE A 174 8.63 6.65 -5.87
N GLY A 175 8.03 7.34 -6.83
CA GLY A 175 7.81 6.81 -8.19
C GLY A 175 9.12 6.40 -8.85
N LYS A 176 10.16 7.26 -8.79
CA LYS A 176 11.50 6.96 -9.34
C LYS A 176 12.16 5.76 -8.67
N ASN A 177 12.16 5.72 -7.34
CA ASN A 177 12.80 4.65 -6.58
C ASN A 177 12.05 3.31 -6.76
N MET A 178 10.71 3.36 -6.82
CA MET A 178 9.88 2.18 -7.10
C MET A 178 10.17 1.63 -8.51
N ALA A 179 10.22 2.49 -9.52
CA ALA A 179 10.53 2.09 -10.90
C ALA A 179 11.93 1.49 -11.02
N TRP A 180 12.92 2.11 -10.39
CA TRP A 180 14.28 1.57 -10.33
C TRP A 180 14.32 0.18 -9.68
N LEU A 181 13.68 0.02 -8.51
CA LEU A 181 13.68 -1.26 -7.80
C LEU A 181 12.94 -2.36 -8.55
N LEU A 182 11.82 -2.03 -9.19
CA LEU A 182 11.07 -2.97 -10.04
C LEU A 182 11.92 -3.48 -11.20
N ARG A 183 12.67 -2.60 -11.87
CA ARG A 183 13.60 -2.98 -12.94
C ARG A 183 14.76 -3.85 -12.44
N CYS A 184 15.28 -3.56 -11.22
CA CYS A 184 16.31 -4.39 -10.61
C CYS A 184 15.78 -5.81 -10.31
N ILE A 185 14.56 -5.92 -9.78
CA ILE A 185 13.92 -7.22 -9.51
C ILE A 185 13.69 -7.99 -10.81
N GLU A 186 13.15 -7.35 -11.84
CA GLU A 186 12.93 -7.97 -13.16
C GLU A 186 14.24 -8.46 -13.79
N ALA A 187 15.28 -7.63 -13.78
CA ALA A 187 16.60 -8.00 -14.28
C ALA A 187 17.22 -9.15 -13.47
N GLY A 188 17.06 -9.14 -12.14
CA GLY A 188 17.49 -10.23 -11.27
C GLY A 188 16.79 -11.56 -11.60
N GLN A 189 15.46 -11.51 -11.76
CA GLN A 189 14.68 -12.69 -12.13
C GLN A 189 15.09 -13.24 -13.51
N ALA A 190 15.32 -12.37 -14.49
CA ALA A 190 15.82 -12.76 -15.81
C ALA A 190 17.21 -13.42 -15.75
N ALA A 191 18.03 -13.05 -14.77
CA ALA A 191 19.33 -13.66 -14.47
C ALA A 191 19.24 -14.91 -13.55
N GLY A 192 18.03 -15.39 -13.22
CA GLY A 192 17.83 -16.54 -12.34
C GLY A 192 17.92 -16.25 -10.83
N ILE A 193 18.00 -14.99 -10.43
CA ILE A 193 17.98 -14.56 -9.03
C ILE A 193 16.53 -14.42 -8.59
N ASN A 194 16.05 -15.37 -7.78
CA ASN A 194 14.68 -15.38 -7.29
C ASN A 194 14.61 -14.97 -5.81
N ALA A 195 13.42 -14.56 -5.37
CA ALA A 195 13.17 -14.33 -3.96
C ALA A 195 13.45 -15.60 -3.14
N PRO A 196 14.07 -15.50 -1.94
CA PRO A 196 14.39 -16.67 -1.12
C PRO A 196 13.13 -17.33 -0.57
N GLU A 197 13.19 -18.64 -0.38
CA GLU A 197 12.19 -19.33 0.44
C GLU A 197 12.38 -18.96 1.91
N ALA A 198 11.26 -18.72 2.60
CA ALA A 198 11.29 -18.36 4.01
C ALA A 198 11.35 -19.61 4.89
N ASP A 199 12.26 -19.64 5.84
CA ASP A 199 12.19 -20.57 6.96
C ASP A 199 10.95 -20.26 7.80
N ARG A 200 10.15 -21.29 8.08
CA ARG A 200 8.91 -21.13 8.85
C ARG A 200 9.02 -21.94 10.15
N ALA A 201 9.26 -21.23 11.23
CA ALA A 201 9.09 -21.76 12.57
C ALA A 201 7.94 -21.01 13.25
N THR A 202 7.10 -21.73 13.96
CA THR A 202 6.04 -21.12 14.77
C THR A 202 6.27 -21.48 16.23
N THR A 203 6.14 -20.50 17.11
CA THR A 203 6.22 -20.71 18.56
C THR A 203 4.84 -20.49 19.16
N ASN A 204 4.39 -21.46 19.92
CA ASN A 204 3.22 -21.33 20.78
C ASN A 204 3.68 -21.16 22.23
N PHE A 205 3.47 -20.00 22.83
CA PHE A 205 3.83 -19.71 24.22
C PHE A 205 2.80 -20.24 25.22
N ILE A 206 1.66 -20.73 24.77
CA ILE A 206 0.63 -21.38 25.59
C ILE A 206 0.87 -22.89 25.49
N ARG A 207 1.23 -23.51 26.60
CA ARG A 207 1.46 -24.95 26.76
C ARG A 207 0.36 -25.58 27.57
#